data_6009948a0226822ab01f773603451936
#
_entry.id   6009948a0226822ab01f773603451936
#
_cell.length_a   1.000
_cell.length_b   1.000
_cell.length_c   1.000
_cell.angle_alpha   90.00
_cell.angle_beta   90.00
_cell.angle_gamma   90.00
#
_symmetry.space_group_name_H-M   'P 1'
#
loop_
_entity.id
_entity.type
_entity.pdbx_description
1 polymer ?
#
loop_
_entity_poly.entity_id
_entity_poly.type
_entity_poly.pdbx_seq_one_letter_code
_entity_poly.pdbx_strand_id
1 'polypeptide(L)'
;MVPRKDYEEAIEFLKENKINYKEIEYKPLEIKEFKENRKDRCYYCKKKLMSGIKEEANKNGFKNVLDGKNEDDLKVYRPGNKATEEIGIISPLAEIGFSKENIREESKKLGLKIWNKPSNSCLATRFPYNTILTEDDLKRVEQGEEVLKKLGIPKVRIRVHQEIARIEVEREYSNVIIQNQNIVEQIKALGFRYVTLDLNGLTSGSFDK
;
A
#
# COMPACT_ATOMS: atom_id res chain seq x y z
N MET A 1 2.24 -7.33 -2.44
CA MET A 1 1.62 -6.09 -2.94
C MET A 1 1.71 -4.97 -1.91
N VAL A 2 1.66 -5.32 -0.66
CA VAL A 2 2.12 -4.47 0.45
C VAL A 2 3.62 -4.69 0.58
N PRO A 3 4.44 -3.66 0.83
CA PRO A 3 5.85 -3.83 1.09
C PRO A 3 6.11 -4.86 2.19
N ARG A 4 7.14 -5.68 2.01
CA ARG A 4 7.47 -6.76 2.94
C ARG A 4 7.67 -6.25 4.37
N LYS A 5 8.35 -5.11 4.51
CA LYS A 5 8.55 -4.46 5.80
C LYS A 5 7.23 -4.13 6.51
N ASP A 6 6.23 -3.63 5.77
CA ASP A 6 4.90 -3.33 6.35
C ASP A 6 4.20 -4.59 6.85
N TYR A 7 4.39 -5.71 6.17
CA TYR A 7 3.87 -7.02 6.60
C TYR A 7 4.58 -7.49 7.88
N GLU A 8 5.91 -7.44 7.91
CA GLU A 8 6.72 -7.85 9.08
C GLU A 8 6.36 -7.01 10.33
N GLU A 9 6.25 -5.69 10.17
CA GLU A 9 5.81 -4.79 11.24
C GLU A 9 4.38 -5.09 11.73
N ALA A 10 3.48 -5.49 10.82
CA ALA A 10 2.12 -5.88 11.21
C ALA A 10 2.11 -7.16 12.05
N ILE A 11 2.90 -8.17 11.66
CA ILE A 11 3.04 -9.42 12.42
C ILE A 11 3.66 -9.17 13.80
N GLU A 12 4.70 -8.34 13.87
CA GLU A 12 5.32 -7.94 15.14
C GLU A 12 4.31 -7.24 16.05
N PHE A 13 3.56 -6.27 15.52
CA PHE A 13 2.49 -5.59 16.25
C PHE A 13 1.44 -6.55 16.83
N LEU A 14 0.99 -7.52 16.03
CA LEU A 14 0.00 -8.50 16.47
C LEU A 14 0.55 -9.36 17.61
N LYS A 15 1.83 -9.79 17.53
CA LYS A 15 2.51 -10.57 18.55
C LYS A 15 2.71 -9.77 19.84
N GLU A 16 3.23 -8.54 19.75
CA GLU A 16 3.45 -7.65 20.90
C GLU A 16 2.16 -7.40 21.69
N ASN A 17 1.05 -7.23 20.97
CA ASN A 17 -0.25 -6.96 21.58
C ASN A 17 -1.08 -8.22 21.88
N LYS A 18 -0.49 -9.42 21.71
CA LYS A 18 -1.14 -10.72 21.96
C LYS A 18 -2.48 -10.89 21.23
N ILE A 19 -2.56 -10.37 20.01
CA ILE A 19 -3.75 -10.48 19.15
C ILE A 19 -3.67 -11.80 18.40
N ASN A 20 -4.72 -12.62 18.50
CA ASN A 20 -4.83 -13.83 17.70
C ASN A 20 -4.94 -13.47 16.22
N TYR A 21 -4.14 -14.11 15.39
CA TYR A 21 -4.16 -13.86 13.95
C TYR A 21 -3.98 -15.15 13.16
N LYS A 22 -4.40 -15.10 11.91
CA LYS A 22 -4.17 -16.15 10.93
C LYS A 22 -3.65 -15.54 9.64
N GLU A 23 -2.61 -16.14 9.09
CA GLU A 23 -2.06 -15.74 7.81
C GLU A 23 -2.74 -16.50 6.68
N ILE A 24 -3.17 -15.80 5.66
CA ILE A 24 -3.79 -16.38 4.46
C ILE A 24 -2.94 -15.97 3.26
N GLU A 25 -2.46 -16.96 2.51
CA GLU A 25 -1.73 -16.70 1.28
C GLU A 25 -2.66 -16.06 0.24
N TYR A 26 -2.20 -14.96 -0.35
CA TYR A 26 -2.96 -14.23 -1.35
C TYR A 26 -2.08 -13.83 -2.54
N LYS A 27 -2.47 -14.25 -3.75
CA LYS A 27 -1.70 -14.07 -4.99
C LYS A 27 -2.45 -13.15 -5.98
N PRO A 28 -2.39 -11.83 -5.80
CA PRO A 28 -3.14 -10.90 -6.65
C PRO A 28 -2.71 -10.90 -8.12
N LEU A 29 -1.48 -11.30 -8.45
CA LEU A 29 -1.04 -11.44 -9.85
C LEU A 29 -1.71 -12.58 -10.62
N GLU A 30 -2.41 -13.50 -9.93
CA GLU A 30 -3.27 -14.49 -10.56
C GLU A 30 -4.62 -13.91 -11.02
N ILE A 31 -4.98 -12.69 -10.57
CA ILE A 31 -6.18 -11.97 -10.98
C ILE A 31 -5.83 -11.19 -12.24
N LYS A 32 -6.49 -11.52 -13.36
CA LYS A 32 -6.22 -10.92 -14.67
C LYS A 32 -6.25 -9.40 -14.63
N GLU A 33 -7.32 -8.82 -14.09
CA GLU A 33 -7.53 -7.36 -14.01
C GLU A 33 -6.48 -6.66 -13.15
N PHE A 34 -5.97 -7.36 -12.13
CA PHE A 34 -4.88 -6.86 -11.31
C PHE A 34 -3.56 -6.95 -12.05
N LYS A 35 -3.26 -8.09 -12.68
CA LYS A 35 -2.02 -8.31 -13.46
C LYS A 35 -1.91 -7.32 -14.62
N GLU A 36 -3.02 -7.02 -15.28
CA GLU A 36 -3.11 -6.02 -16.34
C GLU A 36 -3.07 -4.56 -15.82
N ASN A 37 -2.99 -4.36 -14.51
CA ASN A 37 -2.99 -3.06 -13.85
C ASN A 37 -4.14 -2.14 -14.30
N ARG A 38 -5.35 -2.69 -14.45
CA ARG A 38 -6.53 -1.93 -14.89
C ARG A 38 -6.94 -0.87 -13.86
N LYS A 39 -7.69 0.13 -14.29
CA LYS A 39 -8.22 1.17 -13.37
C LYS A 39 -9.11 0.59 -12.27
N ASP A 40 -9.86 -0.46 -12.58
CA ASP A 40 -10.75 -1.18 -11.68
C ASP A 40 -10.06 -2.34 -10.90
N ARG A 41 -8.73 -2.52 -11.04
CA ARG A 41 -7.97 -3.61 -10.40
C ARG A 41 -8.22 -3.73 -8.89
N CYS A 42 -8.44 -2.58 -8.22
CA CYS A 42 -8.67 -2.56 -6.77
C CYS A 42 -10.00 -3.23 -6.38
N TYR A 43 -11.03 -3.15 -7.23
CA TYR A 43 -12.28 -3.86 -7.02
C TYR A 43 -12.08 -5.36 -7.06
N TYR A 44 -11.47 -5.90 -8.12
CA TYR A 44 -11.25 -7.33 -8.26
C TYR A 44 -10.31 -7.89 -7.19
N CYS A 45 -9.23 -7.17 -6.90
CA CYS A 45 -8.29 -7.53 -5.85
C CYS A 45 -8.99 -7.60 -4.48
N LYS A 46 -9.72 -6.54 -4.11
CA LYS A 46 -10.44 -6.49 -2.83
C LYS A 46 -11.55 -7.55 -2.75
N LYS A 47 -12.27 -7.77 -3.84
CA LYS A 47 -13.33 -8.79 -3.91
C LYS A 47 -12.78 -10.20 -3.66
N LYS A 48 -11.72 -10.59 -4.36
CA LYS A 48 -11.08 -11.90 -4.18
C LYS A 48 -10.53 -12.07 -2.76
N LEU A 49 -9.81 -11.06 -2.25
CA LEU A 49 -9.24 -11.06 -0.90
C LEU A 49 -10.33 -11.23 0.18
N MET A 50 -11.36 -10.38 0.15
CA MET A 50 -12.40 -10.39 1.18
C MET A 50 -13.31 -11.61 1.09
N SER A 51 -13.55 -12.17 -0.10
CA SER A 51 -14.23 -13.45 -0.25
C SER A 51 -13.45 -14.57 0.42
N GLY A 52 -12.14 -14.64 0.20
CA GLY A 52 -11.28 -15.63 0.86
C GLY A 52 -11.25 -15.49 2.38
N ILE A 53 -11.17 -14.25 2.88
CA ILE A 53 -11.24 -13.98 4.33
C ILE A 53 -12.59 -14.43 4.90
N LYS A 54 -13.70 -14.12 4.22
CA LYS A 54 -15.05 -14.51 4.65
C LYS A 54 -15.25 -16.04 4.66
N GLU A 55 -14.75 -16.73 3.64
CA GLU A 55 -14.74 -18.20 3.60
C GLU A 55 -13.97 -18.78 4.78
N GLU A 56 -12.80 -18.24 5.07
CA GLU A 56 -11.96 -18.70 6.16
C GLU A 56 -12.58 -18.38 7.53
N ALA A 57 -13.20 -17.22 7.70
CA ALA A 57 -13.95 -16.85 8.90
C ALA A 57 -15.09 -17.82 9.14
N ASN A 58 -15.88 -18.14 8.11
CA ASN A 58 -17.01 -19.09 8.20
C ASN A 58 -16.54 -20.49 8.61
N LYS A 59 -15.42 -20.98 8.04
CA LYS A 59 -14.82 -22.29 8.41
C LYS A 59 -14.43 -22.34 9.89
N ASN A 60 -14.07 -21.20 10.48
CA ASN A 60 -13.70 -21.09 11.90
C ASN A 60 -14.86 -20.64 12.81
N GLY A 61 -16.09 -20.63 12.30
CA GLY A 61 -17.30 -20.32 13.10
C GLY A 61 -17.57 -18.84 13.34
N PHE A 62 -16.82 -17.93 12.70
CA PHE A 62 -17.07 -16.49 12.79
C PHE A 62 -18.20 -16.07 11.85
N LYS A 63 -19.18 -15.38 12.39
CA LYS A 63 -20.36 -14.91 11.63
C LYS A 63 -20.13 -13.60 10.89
N ASN A 64 -19.27 -12.73 11.44
CA ASN A 64 -19.04 -11.39 10.95
C ASN A 64 -17.56 -11.20 10.59
N VAL A 65 -17.32 -10.49 9.50
CA VAL A 65 -15.97 -10.01 9.10
C VAL A 65 -16.02 -8.50 9.08
N LEU A 66 -15.06 -7.88 9.76
CA LEU A 66 -14.95 -6.44 9.88
C LEU A 66 -13.74 -5.94 9.08
N ASP A 67 -13.80 -4.72 8.56
CA ASP A 67 -12.63 -4.04 8.02
C ASP A 67 -12.35 -2.71 8.74
N GLY A 68 -11.17 -2.14 8.51
CA GLY A 68 -10.73 -0.87 9.09
C GLY A 68 -11.08 0.36 8.24
N LYS A 69 -12.09 0.28 7.36
CA LYS A 69 -12.59 1.45 6.62
C LYS A 69 -13.06 2.52 7.60
N ASN A 70 -12.72 3.77 7.34
CA ASN A 70 -13.10 4.93 8.14
C ASN A 70 -14.01 5.88 7.35
N GLU A 71 -14.51 6.94 8.01
CA GLU A 71 -15.39 7.93 7.39
C GLU A 71 -14.77 8.60 6.16
N ASP A 72 -13.47 8.94 6.21
CA ASP A 72 -12.80 9.61 5.09
C ASP A 72 -12.70 8.73 3.84
N ASP A 73 -12.69 7.41 4.02
CA ASP A 73 -12.70 6.45 2.91
C ASP A 73 -14.04 6.43 2.15
N LEU A 74 -15.13 6.90 2.77
CA LEU A 74 -16.44 7.04 2.12
C LEU A 74 -16.52 8.28 1.23
N LYS A 75 -15.73 9.33 1.53
CA LYS A 75 -15.72 10.61 0.81
C LYS A 75 -14.94 10.54 -0.51
N VAL A 76 -14.15 9.48 -0.71
CA VAL A 76 -13.28 9.31 -1.88
C VAL A 76 -13.76 8.12 -2.71
N TYR A 77 -13.85 8.32 -4.03
CA TYR A 77 -14.14 7.20 -4.93
C TYR A 77 -13.06 6.14 -4.85
N ARG A 78 -13.41 4.99 -4.29
CA ARG A 78 -12.53 3.82 -4.19
C ARG A 78 -13.25 2.58 -4.73
N PRO A 79 -12.86 2.07 -5.89
CA PRO A 79 -13.50 0.88 -6.48
C PRO A 79 -13.57 -0.32 -5.52
N GLY A 80 -12.62 -0.45 -4.59
CA GLY A 80 -12.61 -1.50 -3.57
C GLY A 80 -13.73 -1.41 -2.54
N ASN A 81 -14.34 -0.23 -2.31
CA ASN A 81 -15.45 -0.09 -1.36
C ASN A 81 -16.67 -0.87 -1.82
N LYS A 82 -16.99 -0.80 -3.12
CA LYS A 82 -18.09 -1.58 -3.72
C LYS A 82 -17.92 -3.07 -3.49
N ALA A 83 -16.70 -3.59 -3.59
CA ALA A 83 -16.43 -5.01 -3.37
C ALA A 83 -16.72 -5.46 -1.93
N THR A 84 -16.37 -4.64 -0.92
CA THR A 84 -16.65 -4.97 0.49
C THR A 84 -18.14 -4.94 0.82
N GLU A 85 -18.87 -4.00 0.23
CA GLU A 85 -20.33 -3.90 0.37
C GLU A 85 -21.05 -5.11 -0.24
N GLU A 86 -20.69 -5.51 -1.46
CA GLU A 86 -21.25 -6.69 -2.14
C GLU A 86 -21.04 -8.00 -1.35
N ILE A 87 -19.92 -8.12 -0.63
CA ILE A 87 -19.59 -9.31 0.16
C ILE A 87 -20.25 -9.26 1.54
N GLY A 88 -20.70 -8.10 1.99
CA GLY A 88 -21.29 -7.89 3.32
C GLY A 88 -20.20 -7.84 4.41
N ILE A 89 -19.11 -7.14 4.14
CA ILE A 89 -18.09 -6.80 5.15
C ILE A 89 -18.58 -5.57 5.94
N ILE A 90 -18.50 -5.63 7.24
CA ILE A 90 -18.95 -4.56 8.14
C ILE A 90 -17.78 -3.60 8.38
N SER A 91 -18.03 -2.31 8.35
CA SER A 91 -17.02 -1.25 8.52
C SER A 91 -17.37 -0.37 9.74
N PRO A 92 -17.19 -0.85 10.98
CA PRO A 92 -17.74 -0.20 12.18
C PRO A 92 -17.24 1.24 12.36
N LEU A 93 -15.96 1.51 12.05
CA LEU A 93 -15.39 2.84 12.20
C LEU A 93 -16.03 3.84 11.23
N ALA A 94 -16.34 3.39 10.00
CA ALA A 94 -17.02 4.23 9.02
C ALA A 94 -18.50 4.46 9.41
N GLU A 95 -19.18 3.43 9.95
CA GLU A 95 -20.57 3.52 10.35
C GLU A 95 -20.81 4.52 11.50
N ILE A 96 -19.84 4.63 12.42
CA ILE A 96 -19.92 5.60 13.54
C ILE A 96 -19.30 6.95 13.21
N GLY A 97 -18.91 7.19 11.95
CA GLY A 97 -18.32 8.46 11.51
C GLY A 97 -16.91 8.72 12.06
N PHE A 98 -16.13 7.66 12.33
CA PHE A 98 -14.77 7.79 12.84
C PHE A 98 -13.83 8.17 11.71
N SER A 99 -13.25 9.38 11.79
CA SER A 99 -12.27 9.89 10.82
C SER A 99 -10.89 9.24 11.04
N LYS A 100 -10.01 9.40 10.07
CA LYS A 100 -8.61 8.97 10.21
C LYS A 100 -7.88 9.70 11.34
N GLU A 101 -8.23 10.93 11.60
CA GLU A 101 -7.69 11.71 12.71
C GLU A 101 -8.13 11.13 14.05
N ASN A 102 -9.43 10.86 14.22
CA ASN A 102 -9.95 10.22 15.42
C ASN A 102 -9.27 8.87 15.69
N ILE A 103 -9.08 8.05 14.65
CA ILE A 103 -8.38 6.76 14.80
C ILE A 103 -6.96 6.96 15.31
N ARG A 104 -6.22 7.96 14.82
CA ARG A 104 -4.86 8.25 15.26
C ARG A 104 -4.82 8.73 16.71
N GLU A 105 -5.74 9.63 17.08
CA GLU A 105 -5.84 10.12 18.46
C GLU A 105 -6.13 8.99 19.45
N GLU A 106 -7.12 8.16 19.16
CA GLU A 106 -7.47 7.02 20.02
C GLU A 106 -6.33 5.99 20.06
N SER A 107 -5.70 5.69 18.92
CA SER A 107 -4.53 4.81 18.88
C SER A 107 -3.38 5.34 19.74
N LYS A 108 -3.17 6.66 19.76
CA LYS A 108 -2.17 7.32 20.61
C LYS A 108 -2.52 7.21 22.09
N LYS A 109 -3.80 7.44 22.46
CA LYS A 109 -4.30 7.30 23.84
C LYS A 109 -4.15 5.87 24.35
N LEU A 110 -4.36 4.87 23.46
CA LEU A 110 -4.16 3.47 23.76
C LEU A 110 -2.68 3.05 23.80
N GLY A 111 -1.74 3.96 23.56
CA GLY A 111 -0.31 3.67 23.57
C GLY A 111 0.19 2.84 22.38
N LEU A 112 -0.58 2.74 21.30
CA LEU A 112 -0.20 1.97 20.12
C LEU A 112 0.91 2.68 19.35
N LYS A 113 2.07 2.05 19.21
CA LYS A 113 3.25 2.63 18.54
C LYS A 113 3.01 3.04 17.08
N ILE A 114 2.01 2.42 16.44
CA ILE A 114 1.66 2.63 15.02
C ILE A 114 0.74 3.83 14.76
N TRP A 115 0.35 4.59 15.77
CA TRP A 115 -0.64 5.68 15.68
C TRP A 115 -0.33 6.72 14.59
N ASN A 116 0.95 7.01 14.34
CA ASN A 116 1.40 7.99 13.35
C ASN A 116 1.96 7.36 12.06
N LYS A 117 1.85 6.02 11.90
CA LYS A 117 2.38 5.33 10.72
C LYS A 117 1.78 5.92 9.43
N PRO A 118 2.62 6.32 8.45
CA PRO A 118 2.14 6.76 7.15
C PRO A 118 1.39 5.65 6.42
N SER A 119 0.30 6.00 5.72
CA SER A 119 -0.37 5.03 4.85
C SER A 119 0.47 4.77 3.61
N ASN A 120 0.73 3.51 3.34
CA ASN A 120 1.34 3.07 2.10
C ASN A 120 0.26 2.62 1.10
N SER A 121 0.45 2.96 -0.16
CA SER A 121 -0.37 2.45 -1.25
C SER A 121 0.24 1.17 -1.82
N CYS A 122 -0.61 0.34 -2.44
CA CYS A 122 -0.20 -0.87 -3.13
C CYS A 122 0.92 -0.59 -4.16
N LEU A 123 1.93 -1.47 -4.26
CA LEU A 123 3.05 -1.33 -5.20
C LEU A 123 2.60 -1.24 -6.67
N ALA A 124 1.45 -1.81 -7.03
CA ALA A 124 0.87 -1.67 -8.36
C ALA A 124 0.62 -0.21 -8.78
N THR A 125 0.45 0.69 -7.80
CA THR A 125 0.28 2.13 -8.08
C THR A 125 1.54 2.81 -8.58
N ARG A 126 2.68 2.14 -8.57
CA ARG A 126 3.96 2.66 -9.09
C ARG A 126 4.06 2.56 -10.60
N PHE A 127 3.12 1.88 -11.23
CA PHE A 127 3.09 1.62 -12.66
C PHE A 127 1.91 2.33 -13.33
N PRO A 128 2.06 2.80 -14.58
CA PRO A 128 0.96 3.31 -15.37
C PRO A 128 -0.16 2.27 -15.51
N TYR A 129 -1.40 2.72 -15.62
CA TYR A 129 -2.50 1.81 -15.93
C TYR A 129 -2.25 1.04 -17.23
N ASN A 130 -2.79 -0.17 -17.29
CA ASN A 130 -2.64 -1.12 -18.40
C ASN A 130 -1.19 -1.61 -18.65
N THR A 131 -0.30 -1.42 -17.68
CA THR A 131 1.02 -2.09 -17.65
C THR A 131 0.84 -3.50 -17.11
N ILE A 132 1.35 -4.51 -17.82
CA ILE A 132 1.39 -5.88 -17.29
C ILE A 132 2.36 -5.93 -16.11
N LEU A 133 1.87 -6.28 -14.94
CA LEU A 133 2.67 -6.36 -13.73
C LEU A 133 3.30 -7.74 -13.59
N THR A 134 4.58 -7.78 -13.23
CA THR A 134 5.31 -8.99 -12.86
C THR A 134 5.79 -8.93 -11.41
N GLU A 135 6.13 -10.08 -10.84
CA GLU A 135 6.73 -10.11 -9.50
C GLU A 135 8.06 -9.37 -9.45
N ASP A 136 8.88 -9.50 -10.51
CA ASP A 136 10.19 -8.85 -10.58
C ASP A 136 10.06 -7.32 -10.66
N ASP A 137 9.09 -6.82 -11.41
CA ASP A 137 8.78 -5.40 -11.45
C ASP A 137 8.42 -4.83 -10.08
N LEU A 138 7.58 -5.55 -9.34
CA LEU A 138 7.16 -5.14 -8.01
C LEU A 138 8.31 -5.21 -7.00
N LYS A 139 9.13 -6.27 -7.06
CA LYS A 139 10.31 -6.42 -6.21
C LYS A 139 11.35 -5.32 -6.45
N ARG A 140 11.66 -5.00 -7.72
CA ARG A 140 12.63 -3.94 -8.00
C ARG A 140 12.19 -2.57 -7.52
N VAL A 141 10.90 -2.25 -7.60
CA VAL A 141 10.35 -1.01 -7.05
C VAL A 141 10.43 -1.01 -5.53
N GLU A 142 10.03 -2.09 -4.88
CA GLU A 142 10.12 -2.25 -3.43
C GLU A 142 11.55 -2.05 -2.94
N GLN A 143 12.51 -2.75 -3.54
CA GLN A 143 13.93 -2.64 -3.19
C GLN A 143 14.46 -1.20 -3.40
N GLY A 144 14.06 -0.55 -4.49
CA GLY A 144 14.43 0.83 -4.74
C GLY A 144 13.86 1.81 -3.71
N GLU A 145 12.59 1.64 -3.32
CA GLU A 145 11.99 2.44 -2.25
C GLU A 145 12.67 2.18 -0.89
N GLU A 146 13.12 0.95 -0.62
CA GLU A 146 13.88 0.63 0.60
C GLU A 146 15.26 1.29 0.63
N VAL A 147 15.98 1.30 -0.50
CA VAL A 147 17.25 2.03 -0.62
C VAL A 147 17.08 3.49 -0.22
N LEU A 148 16.03 4.13 -0.72
CA LEU A 148 15.74 5.53 -0.43
C LEU A 148 15.29 5.76 1.03
N LYS A 149 14.51 4.85 1.60
CA LYS A 149 14.10 4.92 3.00
C LYS A 149 15.26 4.81 4.00
N LYS A 150 16.32 4.07 3.64
CA LYS A 150 17.54 3.97 4.47
C LYS A 150 18.26 5.31 4.65
N LEU A 151 17.98 6.31 3.82
CA LEU A 151 18.49 7.68 3.96
C LEU A 151 17.69 8.53 4.97
N GLY A 152 16.76 7.94 5.70
CA GLY A 152 15.91 8.65 6.64
C GLY A 152 14.71 9.36 5.98
N ILE A 153 14.40 9.04 4.72
CA ILE A 153 13.24 9.61 4.01
C ILE A 153 12.00 8.80 4.40
N PRO A 154 11.03 9.38 5.15
CA PRO A 154 9.92 8.60 5.71
C PRO A 154 8.93 8.14 4.64
N LYS A 155 8.84 8.89 3.54
CA LYS A 155 7.85 8.68 2.49
C LYS A 155 8.45 8.86 1.11
N VAL A 156 8.53 7.79 0.37
CA VAL A 156 9.11 7.77 -0.98
C VAL A 156 8.28 6.91 -1.90
N ARG A 157 8.26 7.24 -3.17
CA ARG A 157 7.71 6.40 -4.24
C ARG A 157 8.60 6.41 -5.46
N ILE A 158 8.77 5.25 -6.06
CA ILE A 158 9.40 5.12 -7.38
C ILE A 158 8.31 4.84 -8.39
N ARG A 159 8.02 5.81 -9.27
CA ARG A 159 7.13 5.62 -10.41
C ARG A 159 7.91 5.10 -11.60
N VAL A 160 7.41 4.03 -12.16
CA VAL A 160 8.07 3.36 -13.29
C VAL A 160 7.50 3.88 -14.61
N HIS A 161 8.35 4.39 -15.47
CA HIS A 161 8.05 4.74 -16.85
C HIS A 161 9.01 3.98 -17.76
N GLN A 162 8.64 2.73 -18.08
CA GLN A 162 9.51 1.80 -18.82
C GLN A 162 10.86 1.58 -18.10
N GLU A 163 11.95 2.13 -18.63
CA GLU A 163 13.29 2.04 -18.07
C GLU A 163 13.64 3.17 -17.06
N ILE A 164 12.71 4.07 -16.81
CA ILE A 164 12.92 5.25 -15.94
C ILE A 164 12.35 4.98 -14.55
N ALA A 165 13.18 5.16 -13.54
CA ALA A 165 12.77 5.30 -12.15
C ALA A 165 12.56 6.79 -11.84
N ARG A 166 11.29 7.24 -11.73
CA ARG A 166 10.96 8.59 -11.28
C ARG A 166 10.73 8.58 -9.77
N ILE A 167 11.64 9.18 -9.04
CA ILE A 167 11.60 9.27 -7.57
C ILE A 167 10.68 10.42 -7.16
N GLU A 168 9.70 10.13 -6.32
CA GLU A 168 8.84 11.12 -5.65
C GLU A 168 9.15 11.10 -4.15
N VAL A 169 9.55 12.25 -3.59
CA VAL A 169 9.76 12.49 -2.16
C VAL A 169 9.12 13.83 -1.78
N GLU A 170 8.86 14.08 -0.49
CA GLU A 170 8.50 15.40 -0.06
C GLU A 170 9.66 16.37 -0.35
N ARG A 171 9.35 17.62 -0.77
CA ARG A 171 10.33 18.57 -1.32
C ARG A 171 11.54 18.80 -0.42
N GLU A 172 11.35 18.76 0.87
CA GLU A 172 12.41 18.92 1.88
C GLU A 172 13.51 17.85 1.79
N TYR A 173 13.17 16.64 1.27
CA TYR A 173 14.12 15.55 1.09
C TYR A 173 14.81 15.54 -0.29
N SER A 174 14.47 16.45 -1.19
CA SER A 174 15.05 16.50 -2.55
C SER A 174 16.57 16.63 -2.52
N ASN A 175 17.10 17.48 -1.64
CA ASN A 175 18.55 17.66 -1.50
C ASN A 175 19.26 16.40 -0.99
N VAL A 176 18.62 15.59 -0.15
CA VAL A 176 19.18 14.33 0.32
C VAL A 176 19.40 13.38 -0.86
N ILE A 177 18.47 13.34 -1.82
CA ILE A 177 18.60 12.54 -3.03
C ILE A 177 19.73 13.08 -3.94
N ILE A 178 19.73 14.40 -4.20
CA ILE A 178 20.66 15.04 -5.13
C ILE A 178 22.12 14.92 -4.66
N GLN A 179 22.36 15.05 -3.36
CA GLN A 179 23.70 14.99 -2.77
C GLN A 179 24.25 13.55 -2.65
N ASN A 180 23.39 12.54 -2.76
CA ASN A 180 23.79 11.15 -2.59
C ASN A 180 23.97 10.45 -3.94
N GLN A 181 25.16 10.62 -4.56
CA GLN A 181 25.47 10.04 -5.89
C GLN A 181 25.37 8.52 -5.93
N ASN A 182 25.59 7.83 -4.81
CA ASN A 182 25.54 6.37 -4.73
C ASN A 182 24.12 5.80 -4.95
N ILE A 183 23.07 6.61 -4.75
CA ILE A 183 21.69 6.22 -5.00
C ILE A 183 21.45 5.87 -6.47
N VAL A 184 22.01 6.65 -7.37
CA VAL A 184 21.83 6.45 -8.81
C VAL A 184 22.29 5.07 -9.22
N GLU A 185 23.50 4.68 -8.77
CA GLU A 185 24.05 3.36 -9.07
C GLU A 185 23.27 2.22 -8.42
N GLN A 186 22.83 2.38 -7.18
CA GLN A 186 21.99 1.38 -6.49
C GLN A 186 20.65 1.18 -7.20
N ILE A 187 19.98 2.25 -7.64
CA ILE A 187 18.71 2.15 -8.36
C ILE A 187 18.91 1.55 -9.76
N LYS A 188 19.98 1.93 -10.46
CA LYS A 188 20.33 1.33 -11.76
C LYS A 188 20.64 -0.17 -11.65
N ALA A 189 21.29 -0.60 -10.58
CA ALA A 189 21.56 -2.01 -10.33
C ALA A 189 20.28 -2.86 -10.21
N LEU A 190 19.13 -2.24 -9.94
CA LEU A 190 17.81 -2.88 -9.96
C LEU A 190 17.20 -3.00 -11.36
N GLY A 191 17.93 -2.63 -12.42
CA GLY A 191 17.50 -2.74 -13.81
C GLY A 191 16.84 -1.48 -14.39
N PHE A 192 16.96 -0.34 -13.71
CA PHE A 192 16.56 0.95 -14.29
C PHE A 192 17.73 1.56 -15.09
N ARG A 193 17.43 2.10 -16.28
CA ARG A 193 18.42 2.80 -17.11
C ARG A 193 18.60 4.25 -16.68
N TYR A 194 17.48 4.89 -16.31
CA TYR A 194 17.47 6.30 -15.91
C TYR A 194 16.85 6.45 -14.53
N VAL A 195 17.44 7.35 -13.75
CA VAL A 195 16.94 7.75 -12.42
C VAL A 195 16.65 9.23 -12.46
N THR A 196 15.44 9.63 -12.15
CA THR A 196 14.97 11.03 -12.18
C THR A 196 14.30 11.39 -10.87
N LEU A 197 14.35 12.65 -10.51
CA LEU A 197 13.61 13.22 -9.36
C LEU A 197 12.42 14.01 -9.89
N ASP A 198 11.24 13.78 -9.33
CA ASP A 198 10.07 14.57 -9.65
C ASP A 198 10.10 15.91 -8.91
N LEU A 199 10.17 17.00 -9.66
CA LEU A 199 10.22 18.36 -9.12
C LEU A 199 8.90 18.80 -8.45
N ASN A 200 7.78 18.13 -8.75
CA ASN A 200 6.52 18.38 -8.05
C ASN A 200 6.51 17.76 -6.65
N GLY A 201 7.44 16.84 -6.37
CA GLY A 201 7.50 16.11 -5.13
C GLY A 201 6.49 14.96 -5.06
N LEU A 202 6.24 14.48 -3.85
CA LEU A 202 5.35 13.35 -3.61
C LEU A 202 3.89 13.72 -3.87
N THR A 203 3.27 13.08 -4.87
CA THR A 203 1.88 13.34 -5.23
C THR A 203 1.03 12.05 -5.08
N SER A 204 -0.11 12.18 -4.40
CA SER A 204 -1.10 11.08 -4.36
C SER A 204 -1.80 10.97 -5.70
N GLY A 205 -2.04 9.73 -6.19
CA GLY A 205 -2.74 9.52 -7.45
C GLY A 205 -2.00 10.07 -8.68
N SER A 206 -0.67 10.00 -8.70
CA SER A 206 0.17 10.55 -9.79
C SER A 206 -0.18 10.01 -11.20
N PHE A 207 -0.76 8.81 -11.28
CA PHE A 207 -1.27 8.22 -12.52
C PHE A 207 -2.79 8.33 -12.71
N ASP A 208 -3.50 8.95 -11.77
CA ASP A 208 -4.96 9.10 -11.82
C ASP A 208 -5.41 10.39 -12.54
N LYS A 209 -4.46 11.20 -12.98
CA LYS A 209 -4.67 12.47 -13.68
C LYS A 209 -4.80 12.29 -15.17
#